data_315295ef3eb98afffd4d454946ed42ea
#
_entry.id   315295ef3eb98afffd4d454946ed42ea
#
_cell.length_a   1.000
_cell.length_b   1.000
_cell.length_c   1.000
_cell.angle_alpha   90.00
_cell.angle_beta   90.00
_cell.angle_gamma   90.00
#
_symmetry.space_group_name_H-M   'P 1'
#
loop_
_entity.id
_entity.type
_entity.pdbx_description
1 polymer ?
#
loop_
_entity_poly.entity_id
_entity_poly.type
_entity_poly.pdbx_seq_one_letter_code
_entity_poly.pdbx_strand_id
1 'polypeptide(L)'
;FWPNPETWFRFHAVHGSDDPLRRVISWHSSVMAITEVKAGGFIGYGTSCEAAYPMRVAVVPVGYSHGFDRGLSNFGKVLVRGQQARVTGIVNMNAISVDVTGIEGVEKGDPVVLIGEQEGQRITVASFSDMSEQLNYEMLTRLPRDIPRTIIN
;
A
#
# COMPACT_ATOMS: atom_id res chain seq x y z
N PHE A 1 11.97 10.65 -8.04
CA PHE A 1 11.10 11.83 -7.92
C PHE A 1 11.82 13.08 -8.44
N TRP A 2 11.40 13.59 -9.57
CA TRP A 2 11.97 14.77 -10.18
C TRP A 2 11.31 16.03 -9.59
N PRO A 3 12.07 17.07 -9.19
CA PRO A 3 11.53 18.21 -8.49
C PRO A 3 10.56 19.05 -9.35
N ASN A 4 10.77 19.06 -10.66
CA ASN A 4 9.85 19.66 -11.61
C ASN A 4 10.09 19.10 -13.05
N PRO A 5 9.12 19.29 -13.98
CA PRO A 5 9.25 18.84 -15.37
C PRO A 5 10.45 19.43 -16.09
N GLU A 6 10.78 20.70 -15.85
CA GLU A 6 11.92 21.36 -16.53
C GLU A 6 13.25 20.69 -16.18
N THR A 7 13.47 20.36 -14.91
CA THR A 7 14.67 19.64 -14.46
C THR A 7 14.76 18.26 -15.13
N TRP A 8 13.63 17.55 -15.25
CA TRP A 8 13.55 16.29 -15.95
C TRP A 8 13.93 16.43 -17.44
N PHE A 9 13.33 17.40 -18.15
CA PHE A 9 13.64 17.65 -19.57
C PHE A 9 15.11 18.01 -19.80
N ARG A 10 15.67 18.91 -18.95
CA ARG A 10 17.08 19.30 -19.05
C ARG A 10 18.02 18.14 -18.83
N PHE A 11 17.75 17.28 -17.86
CA PHE A 11 18.56 16.11 -17.59
C PHE A 11 18.53 15.15 -18.79
N HIS A 12 17.35 14.80 -19.28
CA HIS A 12 17.21 13.87 -20.39
C HIS A 12 17.76 14.40 -21.72
N ALA A 13 17.72 15.71 -21.95
CA ALA A 13 18.35 16.33 -23.14
C ALA A 13 19.87 16.11 -23.18
N VAL A 14 20.52 15.96 -22.01
CA VAL A 14 21.98 15.79 -21.92
C VAL A 14 22.38 14.32 -21.74
N HIS A 15 21.61 13.55 -20.98
CA HIS A 15 21.98 12.22 -20.51
C HIS A 15 21.15 11.06 -21.10
N GLY A 16 20.23 11.36 -22.03
CA GLY A 16 19.37 10.34 -22.64
C GLY A 16 18.15 9.98 -21.78
N SER A 17 17.48 8.89 -22.14
CA SER A 17 16.18 8.50 -21.57
C SER A 17 16.27 7.74 -20.22
N ASP A 18 17.46 7.38 -19.79
CA ASP A 18 17.62 6.60 -18.55
C ASP A 18 17.41 7.46 -17.31
N ASP A 19 16.43 7.11 -16.49
CA ASP A 19 16.19 7.77 -15.22
C ASP A 19 17.24 7.32 -14.17
N PRO A 20 18.13 8.22 -13.70
CA PRO A 20 19.16 7.86 -12.73
C PRO A 20 18.59 7.71 -11.32
N LEU A 21 17.34 8.16 -11.09
CA LEU A 21 16.74 8.12 -9.77
C LEU A 21 16.40 6.67 -9.40
N ARG A 22 16.86 6.26 -8.25
CA ARG A 22 16.60 4.93 -7.68
C ARG A 22 15.60 5.05 -6.55
N ARG A 23 14.74 4.05 -6.43
CA ARG A 23 13.89 3.94 -5.25
C ARG A 23 14.76 3.58 -4.05
N VAL A 24 14.66 4.39 -3.00
CA VAL A 24 15.46 4.22 -1.76
C VAL A 24 14.63 3.62 -0.62
N ILE A 25 13.31 3.49 -0.79
CA ILE A 25 12.41 2.96 0.24
C ILE A 25 11.51 1.88 -0.36
N SER A 26 11.39 0.79 0.36
CA SER A 26 10.29 -0.16 0.24
C SER A 26 9.67 -0.38 1.61
N TRP A 27 8.35 -0.54 1.66
CA TRP A 27 7.60 -0.73 2.88
C TRP A 27 6.78 -2.02 2.78
N HIS A 28 7.07 -2.93 3.67
CA HIS A 28 6.50 -4.26 3.69
C HIS A 28 5.79 -4.55 4.99
N SER A 29 4.83 -5.44 4.93
CA SER A 29 4.15 -6.06 6.07
C SER A 29 3.84 -7.51 5.71
N SER A 30 3.00 -8.17 6.47
CA SER A 30 2.55 -9.52 6.19
C SER A 30 1.08 -9.72 6.54
N VAL A 31 0.45 -10.74 5.97
CA VAL A 31 -0.89 -11.15 6.35
C VAL A 31 -0.89 -11.69 7.78
N MET A 32 -1.60 -11.04 8.67
CA MET A 32 -1.74 -11.44 10.09
C MET A 32 -2.82 -12.50 10.27
N ALA A 33 -3.93 -12.34 9.59
CA ALA A 33 -5.08 -13.23 9.63
C ALA A 33 -5.90 -13.13 8.35
N ILE A 34 -6.71 -14.14 8.07
CA ILE A 34 -7.69 -14.13 6.99
C ILE A 34 -9.06 -14.42 7.60
N THR A 35 -10.07 -13.68 7.17
CA THR A 35 -11.46 -13.84 7.59
C THR A 35 -12.35 -13.94 6.36
N GLU A 36 -13.30 -14.85 6.40
CA GLU A 36 -14.37 -14.93 5.40
C GLU A 36 -15.56 -14.09 5.86
N VAL A 37 -16.03 -13.23 4.97
CA VAL A 37 -17.17 -12.33 5.20
C VAL A 37 -18.24 -12.68 4.18
N LYS A 38 -19.45 -13.00 4.67
CA LYS A 38 -20.61 -13.27 3.79
C LYS A 38 -21.10 -11.98 3.14
N ALA A 39 -21.75 -12.08 1.99
CA ALA A 39 -22.47 -10.96 1.40
C ALA A 39 -23.43 -10.33 2.42
N GLY A 40 -23.46 -9.01 2.50
CA GLY A 40 -24.20 -8.23 3.51
C GLY A 40 -23.50 -8.13 4.87
N GLY A 41 -22.38 -8.83 5.08
CA GLY A 41 -21.57 -8.70 6.29
C GLY A 41 -20.74 -7.41 6.29
N PHE A 42 -20.36 -6.93 7.46
CA PHE A 42 -19.57 -5.70 7.57
C PHE A 42 -18.10 -6.00 7.81
N ILE A 43 -17.24 -5.16 7.19
CA ILE A 43 -15.79 -5.25 7.26
C ILE A 43 -15.25 -4.04 8.02
N GLY A 44 -14.35 -4.31 8.98
CA GLY A 44 -13.68 -3.28 9.75
C GLY A 44 -14.55 -2.67 10.85
N TYR A 45 -14.08 -1.54 11.38
CA TYR A 45 -14.72 -0.85 12.49
C TYR A 45 -15.87 0.05 12.02
N GLY A 46 -16.97 0.09 12.78
CA GLY A 46 -18.05 1.07 12.58
C GLY A 46 -18.95 0.80 11.39
N THR A 47 -19.11 -0.46 10.96
CA THR A 47 -19.99 -0.83 9.82
C THR A 47 -19.74 -0.02 8.54
N SER A 48 -18.49 0.38 8.32
CA SER A 48 -18.11 1.33 7.29
C SER A 48 -17.98 0.76 5.89
N CYS A 49 -17.97 -0.56 5.76
CA CYS A 49 -17.91 -1.26 4.50
C CYS A 49 -18.77 -2.53 4.56
N GLU A 50 -19.80 -2.59 3.75
CA GLU A 50 -20.61 -3.78 3.57
C GLU A 50 -20.02 -4.64 2.45
N ALA A 51 -19.93 -5.94 2.67
CA ALA A 51 -19.47 -6.89 1.67
C ALA A 51 -20.56 -7.12 0.63
N ALA A 52 -20.37 -6.64 -0.61
CA ALA A 52 -21.31 -6.80 -1.71
C ALA A 52 -21.43 -8.25 -2.20
N TYR A 53 -20.43 -9.09 -1.91
CA TYR A 53 -20.34 -10.51 -2.26
C TYR A 53 -19.57 -11.24 -1.15
N PRO A 54 -19.57 -12.59 -1.15
CA PRO A 54 -18.73 -13.31 -0.20
C PRO A 54 -17.25 -12.99 -0.41
N MET A 55 -16.61 -12.44 0.62
CA MET A 55 -15.24 -11.93 0.53
C MET A 55 -14.27 -12.70 1.42
N ARG A 56 -13.04 -12.90 0.94
CA ARG A 56 -11.89 -13.25 1.76
C ARG A 56 -11.11 -11.98 2.07
N VAL A 57 -10.99 -11.66 3.34
CA VAL A 57 -10.37 -10.42 3.80
C VAL A 57 -9.12 -10.74 4.60
N ALA A 58 -7.98 -10.27 4.12
CA ALA A 58 -6.72 -10.34 4.85
C ALA A 58 -6.62 -9.14 5.80
N VAL A 59 -6.23 -9.39 7.04
CA VAL A 59 -5.87 -8.37 8.01
C VAL A 59 -4.36 -8.19 7.99
N VAL A 60 -3.91 -6.96 7.80
CA VAL A 60 -2.49 -6.59 7.72
C VAL A 60 -2.18 -5.64 8.88
N PRO A 61 -1.14 -5.92 9.72
CA PRO A 61 -0.83 -5.14 10.91
C PRO A 61 -0.10 -3.84 10.56
N VAL A 62 -0.76 -2.97 9.80
CA VAL A 62 -0.33 -1.62 9.48
C VAL A 62 -1.54 -0.70 9.45
N GLY A 63 -1.42 0.49 9.99
CA GLY A 63 -2.51 1.46 10.01
C GLY A 63 -1.99 2.89 10.11
N TYR A 64 -2.85 3.84 10.48
CA TYR A 64 -2.47 5.24 10.48
C TYR A 64 -1.39 5.58 11.51
N SER A 65 -1.23 4.82 12.60
CA SER A 65 -0.11 4.97 13.54
C SER A 65 1.24 4.62 12.92
N HIS A 66 1.24 3.84 11.83
CA HIS A 66 2.43 3.44 11.08
C HIS A 66 2.66 4.30 9.83
N GLY A 67 1.83 5.33 9.60
CA GLY A 67 1.95 6.21 8.45
C GLY A 67 1.07 5.83 7.25
N PHE A 68 0.26 4.76 7.34
CA PHE A 68 -0.70 4.42 6.30
C PHE A 68 -1.94 5.30 6.45
N ASP A 69 -2.10 6.24 5.52
CA ASP A 69 -3.09 7.30 5.65
C ASP A 69 -4.53 6.79 5.76
N ARG A 70 -5.31 7.39 6.66
CA ARG A 70 -6.72 7.07 6.84
C ARG A 70 -7.58 7.45 5.62
N GLY A 71 -7.16 8.42 4.82
CA GLY A 71 -7.78 8.79 3.56
C GLY A 71 -7.77 7.67 2.51
N LEU A 72 -6.89 6.65 2.70
CA LEU A 72 -6.84 5.46 1.84
C LEU A 72 -7.90 4.41 2.17
N SER A 73 -8.80 4.67 3.12
CA SER A 73 -9.93 3.79 3.45
C SER A 73 -10.78 3.53 2.20
N ASN A 74 -11.04 2.28 1.89
CA ASN A 74 -11.76 1.82 0.69
C ASN A 74 -11.13 2.15 -0.67
N PHE A 75 -9.97 2.81 -0.72
CA PHE A 75 -9.31 3.21 -1.98
C PHE A 75 -7.89 2.68 -2.11
N GLY A 76 -7.17 2.58 -0.99
CA GLY A 76 -5.79 2.15 -0.97
C GLY A 76 -5.59 0.80 -1.65
N LYS A 77 -4.39 0.58 -2.14
CA LYS A 77 -3.98 -0.69 -2.75
C LYS A 77 -2.68 -1.14 -2.13
N VAL A 78 -2.54 -2.44 -2.02
CA VAL A 78 -1.31 -3.13 -1.61
C VAL A 78 -1.03 -4.26 -2.59
N LEU A 79 0.18 -4.83 -2.57
CA LEU A 79 0.45 -6.05 -3.34
C LEU A 79 0.46 -7.24 -2.41
N VAL A 80 -0.19 -8.31 -2.85
CA VAL A 80 -0.19 -9.62 -2.23
C VAL A 80 0.01 -10.64 -3.34
N ARG A 81 1.04 -11.49 -3.23
CA ARG A 81 1.35 -12.49 -4.26
C ARG A 81 1.41 -11.88 -5.67
N GLY A 82 2.11 -10.74 -5.83
CA GLY A 82 2.27 -10.06 -7.11
C GLY A 82 0.98 -9.44 -7.68
N GLN A 83 -0.10 -9.42 -6.95
CA GLN A 83 -1.38 -8.87 -7.41
C GLN A 83 -1.81 -7.69 -6.55
N GLN A 84 -2.47 -6.71 -7.19
CA GLN A 84 -3.04 -5.58 -6.47
C GLN A 84 -4.28 -6.01 -5.71
N ALA A 85 -4.26 -5.80 -4.40
CA ALA A 85 -5.38 -6.03 -3.50
C ALA A 85 -5.87 -4.69 -2.92
N ARG A 86 -7.18 -4.49 -2.88
CA ARG A 86 -7.80 -3.25 -2.43
C ARG A 86 -7.95 -3.22 -0.91
N VAL A 87 -7.63 -2.10 -0.30
CA VAL A 87 -8.02 -1.83 1.09
C VAL A 87 -9.53 -1.69 1.16
N THR A 88 -10.16 -2.45 2.04
CA THR A 88 -11.60 -2.48 2.25
C THR A 88 -11.93 -2.12 3.70
N GLY A 89 -12.91 -1.28 3.89
CA GLY A 89 -13.22 -0.69 5.19
C GLY A 89 -12.29 0.47 5.58
N ILE A 90 -12.45 0.95 6.79
CA ILE A 90 -11.68 2.06 7.34
C ILE A 90 -10.27 1.59 7.70
N VAL A 91 -9.26 2.40 7.38
CA VAL A 91 -7.91 2.24 7.91
C VAL A 91 -7.94 2.50 9.42
N ASN A 92 -7.63 1.49 10.21
CA ASN A 92 -7.58 1.58 11.67
C ASN A 92 -6.20 2.05 12.16
N MET A 93 -6.07 2.22 13.49
CA MET A 93 -4.81 2.65 14.10
C MET A 93 -3.65 1.73 13.71
N ASN A 94 -3.83 0.41 13.87
CA ASN A 94 -2.76 -0.59 13.77
C ASN A 94 -3.02 -1.67 12.71
N ALA A 95 -4.12 -1.59 11.96
CA ALA A 95 -4.47 -2.60 10.98
C ALA A 95 -5.26 -2.03 9.81
N ILE A 96 -5.09 -2.65 8.65
CA ILE A 96 -5.95 -2.50 7.49
C ILE A 96 -6.57 -3.84 7.12
N SER A 97 -7.73 -3.79 6.52
CA SER A 97 -8.39 -4.93 5.89
C SER A 97 -8.20 -4.85 4.39
N VAL A 98 -7.88 -5.97 3.75
CA VAL A 98 -7.55 -6.03 2.32
C VAL A 98 -8.37 -7.13 1.67
N ASP A 99 -9.07 -6.81 0.58
CA ASP A 99 -9.80 -7.81 -0.20
C ASP A 99 -8.82 -8.68 -1.00
N VAL A 100 -8.76 -9.96 -0.64
CA VAL A 100 -7.95 -10.98 -1.32
C VAL A 100 -8.79 -12.06 -1.97
N THR A 101 -10.08 -11.80 -2.20
CA THR A 101 -11.04 -12.78 -2.75
C THR A 101 -10.58 -13.33 -4.09
N GLY A 102 -10.05 -12.48 -4.98
CA GLY A 102 -9.56 -12.86 -6.31
C GLY A 102 -8.11 -13.38 -6.33
N ILE A 103 -7.45 -13.50 -5.18
CA ILE A 103 -6.05 -13.92 -5.11
C ILE A 103 -5.99 -15.32 -4.49
N GLU A 104 -5.61 -16.29 -5.30
CA GLU A 104 -5.55 -17.69 -4.85
C GLU A 104 -4.42 -17.94 -3.86
N GLY A 105 -4.68 -18.86 -2.92
CA GLY A 105 -3.67 -19.38 -2.01
C GLY A 105 -3.13 -18.41 -0.98
N VAL A 106 -3.73 -17.22 -0.81
CA VAL A 106 -3.28 -16.28 0.23
C VAL A 106 -3.45 -16.89 1.60
N GLU A 107 -2.39 -16.83 2.41
CA GLU A 107 -2.36 -17.40 3.76
C GLU A 107 -1.68 -16.45 4.77
N LYS A 108 -1.83 -16.78 6.05
CA LYS A 108 -1.16 -16.06 7.12
C LYS A 108 0.36 -16.13 6.95
N GLY A 109 1.01 -14.98 7.06
CA GLY A 109 2.45 -14.85 6.88
C GLY A 109 2.87 -14.40 5.48
N ASP A 110 1.97 -14.44 4.49
CA ASP A 110 2.29 -13.96 3.14
C ASP A 110 2.75 -12.51 3.16
N PRO A 111 3.79 -12.16 2.40
CA PRO A 111 4.30 -10.80 2.33
C PRO A 111 3.29 -9.87 1.66
N VAL A 112 3.10 -8.70 2.26
CA VAL A 112 2.28 -7.60 1.74
C VAL A 112 3.18 -6.42 1.45
N VAL A 113 3.16 -5.91 0.22
CA VAL A 113 3.93 -4.73 -0.17
C VAL A 113 3.02 -3.51 -0.19
N LEU A 114 3.37 -2.53 0.64
CA LEU A 114 2.67 -1.25 0.76
C LEU A 114 3.29 -0.21 -0.18
N ILE A 115 4.61 -0.18 -0.24
CA ILE A 115 5.42 0.55 -1.22
C ILE A 115 6.52 -0.38 -1.67
N GLY A 116 6.67 -0.58 -2.97
CA GLY A 116 7.69 -1.46 -3.47
C GLY A 116 7.26 -2.25 -4.69
N GLU A 117 7.95 -3.36 -4.91
CA GLU A 117 7.72 -4.27 -6.02
C GLU A 117 7.52 -5.70 -5.52
N GLN A 118 6.65 -6.42 -6.19
CA GLN A 118 6.41 -7.84 -5.96
C GLN A 118 5.99 -8.48 -7.30
N GLU A 119 6.72 -9.48 -7.76
CA GLU A 119 6.42 -10.24 -8.98
C GLU A 119 6.13 -9.36 -10.21
N GLY A 120 6.91 -8.30 -10.41
CA GLY A 120 6.76 -7.37 -11.53
C GLY A 120 5.67 -6.30 -11.38
N GLN A 121 4.88 -6.37 -10.33
CA GLN A 121 3.94 -5.30 -9.97
C GLN A 121 4.59 -4.29 -9.03
N ARG A 122 4.12 -3.04 -9.09
CA ARG A 122 4.74 -1.93 -8.35
C ARG A 122 3.69 -1.02 -7.71
N ILE A 123 3.95 -0.64 -6.46
CA ILE A 123 3.27 0.48 -5.79
C ILE A 123 4.32 1.53 -5.44
N THR A 124 4.08 2.75 -5.86
CA THR A 124 4.99 3.89 -5.63
C THR A 124 4.44 4.81 -4.54
N VAL A 125 5.29 5.66 -3.98
CA VAL A 125 4.84 6.73 -3.07
C VAL A 125 3.82 7.64 -3.77
N ALA A 126 4.00 7.89 -5.07
CA ALA A 126 3.04 8.68 -5.87
C ALA A 126 1.63 8.07 -5.89
N SER A 127 1.52 6.74 -5.85
CA SER A 127 0.20 6.07 -5.78
C SER A 127 -0.61 6.45 -4.54
N PHE A 128 0.06 6.77 -3.42
CA PHE A 128 -0.61 7.27 -2.22
C PHE A 128 -1.02 8.74 -2.37
N SER A 129 -0.17 9.55 -2.98
CA SER A 129 -0.47 10.96 -3.23
C SER A 129 -1.67 11.16 -4.14
N ASP A 130 -1.76 10.39 -5.22
CA ASP A 130 -2.85 10.45 -6.19
C ASP A 130 -4.22 10.10 -5.56
N MET A 131 -4.21 9.29 -4.49
CA MET A 131 -5.42 8.84 -3.82
C MET A 131 -5.77 9.63 -2.56
N SER A 132 -4.81 10.31 -1.93
CA SER A 132 -4.97 10.97 -0.62
C SER A 132 -4.77 12.48 -0.65
N GLU A 133 -4.52 13.07 -1.83
CA GLU A 133 -4.18 14.50 -2.00
C GLU A 133 -2.94 14.94 -1.18
N GLN A 134 -2.11 14.00 -0.77
CA GLN A 134 -0.91 14.27 0.01
C GLN A 134 0.32 14.39 -0.88
N LEU A 135 1.29 15.19 -0.43
CA LEU A 135 2.58 15.27 -1.11
C LEU A 135 3.42 14.01 -0.82
N ASN A 136 4.16 13.52 -1.82
CA ASN A 136 4.97 12.31 -1.71
C ASN A 136 5.92 12.31 -0.50
N TYR A 137 6.54 13.45 -0.19
CA TYR A 137 7.44 13.56 0.95
C TYR A 137 6.71 13.67 2.29
N GLU A 138 5.48 14.14 2.31
CA GLU A 138 4.65 14.16 3.52
C GLU A 138 4.39 12.73 4.02
N MET A 139 4.01 11.84 3.12
CA MET A 139 3.85 10.42 3.43
C MET A 139 5.13 9.81 4.01
N LEU A 140 6.30 10.11 3.42
CA LEU A 140 7.58 9.59 3.91
C LEU A 140 7.95 10.11 5.30
N THR A 141 7.59 11.35 5.63
CA THR A 141 7.85 11.93 6.95
C THR A 141 6.95 11.37 8.06
N ARG A 142 5.83 10.77 7.68
CA ARG A 142 4.88 10.13 8.62
C ARG A 142 5.29 8.72 9.05
N LEU A 143 6.29 8.11 8.39
CA LEU A 143 6.77 6.79 8.80
C LEU A 143 7.42 6.86 10.19
N PRO A 144 6.87 6.17 11.21
CA PRO A 144 7.40 6.22 12.58
C PRO A 144 8.85 5.76 12.66
N ARG A 145 9.58 6.27 13.63
CA ARG A 145 11.01 5.92 13.80
C ARG A 145 11.25 4.52 14.32
N ASP A 146 10.26 3.96 14.99
CA ASP A 146 10.29 2.64 15.63
C ASP A 146 9.93 1.49 14.71
N ILE A 147 9.47 1.76 13.47
CA ILE A 147 9.33 0.71 12.47
C ILE A 147 10.72 0.14 12.15
N PRO A 148 10.89 -1.21 12.22
CA PRO A 148 12.14 -1.85 11.86
C PRO A 148 12.60 -1.45 10.47
N ARG A 149 13.86 -1.08 10.33
CA ARG A 149 14.48 -0.70 9.06
C ARG A 149 15.66 -1.59 8.76
N THR A 150 15.68 -2.13 7.55
CA THR A 150 16.79 -2.92 7.05
C THR A 150 17.43 -2.18 5.88
N ILE A 151 18.73 -1.98 5.94
CA ILE A 151 19.48 -1.45 4.80
C ILE A 151 19.80 -2.64 3.89
N ILE A 152 19.37 -2.54 2.64
CA ILE A 152 19.68 -3.50 1.59
C ILE A 152 20.64 -2.83 0.60
N ASN A 153 21.73 -3.51 0.28
CA ASN A 153 22.76 -3.03 -0.66
C ASN A 153 22.37 -3.38 -2.09
#